data_56a95995fa22cd286593db8f24b41178
#
_entry.id   56a95995fa22cd286593db8f24b41178
#
_cell.length_a   1.000
_cell.length_b   1.000
_cell.length_c   1.000
_cell.angle_alpha   90.00
_cell.angle_beta   90.00
_cell.angle_gamma   90.00
#
_symmetry.space_group_name_H-M   'P 1'
#
loop_
_entity.id
_entity.type
_entity.pdbx_description
1 polymer ?
#
loop_
_entity_poly.entity_id
_entity_poly.type
_entity_poly.pdbx_seq_one_letter_code
_entity_poly.pdbx_strand_id
1 'polypeptide(L)'
;VKYLFVHQNFPGQFLHLVRHLVEARAHDIVFITEENRNHIEGVRKVPYARPRPPSPEVHWTVREFDGAMRRAEAVADTARQLKRLGYEPDIVIGHHGWGELLNLTDVWPGVPLLGYMEFFYHTHDYDVGFDPEFKSAPGDFPRIRAKNAVNLQALQLEAHGQTPTRWQLSTYPEWARPGITVLPEGVNLDVCKPNPALRRKPVRIGEWEIGPKDKLVTYVARDLEPYRGAHVMIRALPHLLKRRDVRVVMVGGDGVSYGAAPEGTTWRKMFMAELGAGFDASRVLFPGRVDYNTYLRLLQRSDVHVYLTYPFVASWSLREALATGCAVIGSDTPPVAEFVSHGRNG
;
A
#
# COMPACT_ATOMS: atom_id res chain seq x y z
N VAL A 1 -18.94 20.43 -9.08
CA VAL A 1 -18.41 20.22 -7.73
C VAL A 1 -16.90 20.45 -7.76
N LYS A 2 -16.39 21.20 -6.80
CA LYS A 2 -14.97 21.48 -6.61
C LYS A 2 -14.39 20.48 -5.60
N TYR A 3 -13.64 19.51 -6.07
CA TYR A 3 -12.99 18.52 -5.22
C TYR A 3 -11.58 18.94 -4.87
N LEU A 4 -11.24 18.92 -3.58
CA LEU A 4 -9.88 19.04 -3.12
C LEU A 4 -9.39 17.68 -2.61
N PHE A 5 -8.46 17.06 -3.33
CA PHE A 5 -7.75 15.87 -2.86
C PHE A 5 -6.44 16.24 -2.19
N VAL A 6 -6.07 15.48 -1.17
CA VAL A 6 -4.81 15.69 -0.43
C VAL A 6 -4.13 14.35 -0.13
N HIS A 7 -2.92 14.17 -0.65
CA HIS A 7 -2.08 13.01 -0.36
C HIS A 7 -0.63 13.29 -0.78
N GLN A 8 0.35 12.89 0.03
CA GLN A 8 1.78 13.08 -0.29
C GLN A 8 2.20 12.42 -1.63
N ASN A 9 1.58 11.32 -1.99
CA ASN A 9 1.84 10.61 -3.25
C ASN A 9 0.66 10.80 -4.21
N PHE A 10 0.88 11.51 -5.31
CA PHE A 10 -0.14 11.69 -6.34
C PHE A 10 -0.22 10.47 -7.26
N PRO A 11 -1.41 9.94 -7.53
CA PRO A 11 -2.71 10.19 -6.93
C PRO A 11 -3.01 9.30 -5.69
N GLY A 12 -2.06 8.49 -5.22
CA GLY A 12 -2.20 7.59 -4.06
C GLY A 12 -3.40 6.64 -4.20
N GLN A 13 -4.12 6.44 -3.11
CA GLN A 13 -5.31 5.59 -3.05
C GLN A 13 -6.49 6.12 -3.87
N PHE A 14 -6.45 7.39 -4.30
CA PHE A 14 -7.56 8.05 -5.00
C PHE A 14 -7.53 7.89 -6.52
N LEU A 15 -6.59 7.09 -7.07
CA LEU A 15 -6.40 6.94 -8.52
C LEU A 15 -7.70 6.67 -9.29
N HIS A 16 -8.46 5.68 -8.87
CA HIS A 16 -9.68 5.28 -9.58
C HIS A 16 -10.78 6.31 -9.45
N LEU A 17 -10.96 6.89 -8.26
CA LEU A 17 -11.92 7.96 -8.01
C LEU A 17 -11.60 9.21 -8.82
N VAL A 18 -10.34 9.66 -8.79
CA VAL A 18 -9.90 10.84 -9.53
C VAL A 18 -10.11 10.66 -11.02
N ARG A 19 -9.76 9.50 -11.60
CA ARG A 19 -9.99 9.21 -13.02
C ARG A 19 -11.47 9.24 -13.37
N HIS A 20 -12.32 8.61 -12.58
CA HIS A 20 -13.77 8.61 -12.79
C HIS A 20 -14.35 10.04 -12.77
N LEU A 21 -13.91 10.88 -11.83
CA LEU A 21 -14.36 12.27 -11.75
C LEU A 21 -13.87 13.12 -12.94
N VAL A 22 -12.65 12.87 -13.42
CA VAL A 22 -12.11 13.53 -14.63
C VAL A 22 -12.91 13.13 -15.88
N GLU A 23 -13.23 11.85 -16.03
CA GLU A 23 -14.02 11.33 -17.17
C GLU A 23 -15.42 11.96 -17.24
N ALA A 24 -16.01 12.28 -16.09
CA ALA A 24 -17.32 12.94 -16.02
C ALA A 24 -17.30 14.38 -16.57
N ARG A 25 -16.14 15.04 -16.68
CA ARG A 25 -15.94 16.41 -17.22
C ARG A 25 -16.83 17.48 -16.60
N ALA A 26 -17.34 17.26 -15.39
CA ALA A 26 -18.31 18.13 -14.71
C ALA A 26 -17.75 18.70 -13.39
N HIS A 27 -16.47 18.47 -13.11
CA HIS A 27 -15.87 18.75 -11.83
C HIS A 27 -14.57 19.54 -11.94
N ASP A 28 -14.31 20.43 -10.99
CA ASP A 28 -13.02 21.08 -10.80
C ASP A 28 -12.24 20.25 -9.76
N ILE A 29 -11.11 19.68 -10.17
CA ILE A 29 -10.33 18.76 -9.34
C ILE A 29 -8.97 19.37 -9.06
N VAL A 30 -8.75 19.71 -7.80
CA VAL A 30 -7.46 20.17 -7.27
C VAL A 30 -6.87 19.06 -6.41
N PHE A 31 -5.57 18.83 -6.55
CA PHE A 31 -4.86 17.83 -5.76
C PHE A 31 -3.60 18.43 -5.12
N ILE A 32 -3.61 18.60 -3.80
CA ILE A 32 -2.43 19.00 -3.02
C ILE A 32 -1.58 17.76 -2.75
N THR A 33 -0.29 17.81 -3.10
CA THR A 33 0.63 16.67 -3.01
C THR A 33 2.08 17.11 -2.82
N GLU A 34 2.99 16.21 -2.42
CA GLU A 34 4.43 16.45 -2.56
C GLU A 34 4.82 16.46 -4.05
N GLU A 35 5.92 17.14 -4.38
CA GLU A 35 6.41 17.21 -5.77
C GLU A 35 6.71 15.80 -6.32
N ASN A 36 6.16 15.50 -7.49
CA ASN A 36 6.37 14.23 -8.19
C ASN A 36 6.09 14.41 -9.70
N ARG A 37 6.52 13.45 -10.52
CA ARG A 37 6.38 13.48 -11.99
C ARG A 37 5.07 12.92 -12.51
N ASN A 38 4.22 12.33 -11.65
CA ASN A 38 2.96 11.77 -12.08
C ASN A 38 2.00 12.87 -12.52
N HIS A 39 1.21 12.59 -13.55
CA HIS A 39 0.23 13.51 -14.12
C HIS A 39 -1.07 12.77 -14.48
N ILE A 40 -2.20 13.43 -14.27
CA ILE A 40 -3.50 13.04 -14.78
C ILE A 40 -4.08 14.31 -15.42
N GLU A 41 -4.37 14.22 -16.73
CA GLU A 41 -5.01 15.32 -17.45
C GLU A 41 -6.37 15.64 -16.82
N GLY A 42 -6.71 16.94 -16.71
CA GLY A 42 -7.93 17.39 -16.03
C GLY A 42 -7.81 17.56 -14.52
N VAL A 43 -6.66 17.27 -13.91
CA VAL A 43 -6.39 17.52 -12.49
C VAL A 43 -5.38 18.65 -12.32
N ARG A 44 -5.76 19.68 -11.55
CA ARG A 44 -4.84 20.75 -11.15
C ARG A 44 -4.02 20.29 -9.95
N LYS A 45 -2.80 19.85 -10.21
CA LYS A 45 -1.85 19.43 -9.18
C LYS A 45 -1.18 20.67 -8.55
N VAL A 46 -1.19 20.74 -7.22
CA VAL A 46 -0.61 21.84 -6.43
C VAL A 46 0.39 21.25 -5.45
N PRO A 47 1.69 21.41 -5.69
CA PRO A 47 2.69 20.86 -4.79
C PRO A 47 2.80 21.69 -3.50
N TYR A 48 2.93 21.02 -2.36
CA TYR A 48 3.40 21.64 -1.13
C TYR A 48 4.87 21.33 -0.89
N ALA A 49 5.57 22.22 -0.21
CA ALA A 49 6.98 22.05 0.12
C ALA A 49 7.14 20.90 1.13
N ARG A 50 7.94 19.91 0.78
CA ARG A 50 8.24 18.80 1.69
C ARG A 50 8.83 19.34 2.99
N PRO A 51 8.23 19.05 4.15
CA PRO A 51 8.73 19.54 5.43
C PRO A 51 10.12 19.03 5.75
N ARG A 52 10.87 19.82 6.51
CA ARG A 52 12.14 19.36 7.08
C ARG A 52 11.89 18.20 8.04
N PRO A 53 12.81 17.22 8.11
CA PRO A 53 12.69 16.15 9.10
C PRO A 53 12.67 16.70 10.52
N PRO A 54 12.07 15.97 11.47
CA PRO A 54 12.09 16.33 12.89
C PRO A 54 13.51 16.56 13.41
N SER A 55 13.67 17.57 14.30
CA SER A 55 14.96 17.80 14.97
C SER A 55 15.39 16.56 15.75
N PRO A 56 16.71 16.27 15.84
CA PRO A 56 17.23 15.23 16.74
C PRO A 56 16.83 15.41 18.21
N GLU A 57 16.54 16.63 18.65
CA GLU A 57 16.08 16.98 20.01
C GLU A 57 14.65 16.51 20.30
N VAL A 58 13.84 16.30 19.25
CA VAL A 58 12.49 15.75 19.42
C VAL A 58 12.61 14.33 19.97
N HIS A 59 11.89 14.05 21.05
CA HIS A 59 11.88 12.72 21.67
C HIS A 59 11.53 11.66 20.64
N TRP A 60 12.32 10.61 20.58
CA TRP A 60 12.28 9.62 19.50
C TRP A 60 10.89 8.97 19.28
N THR A 61 10.09 8.82 20.33
CA THR A 61 8.75 8.22 20.25
C THR A 61 7.75 9.08 19.50
N VAL A 62 7.94 10.41 19.47
CA VAL A 62 6.98 11.36 18.86
C VAL A 62 7.51 12.00 17.57
N ARG A 63 8.65 11.56 17.06
CA ARG A 63 9.20 12.13 15.81
C ARG A 63 8.28 11.96 14.60
N GLU A 64 7.58 10.81 14.52
CA GLU A 64 6.61 10.58 13.44
C GLU A 64 5.44 11.57 13.54
N PHE A 65 4.97 11.85 14.75
CA PHE A 65 3.92 12.83 15.01
C PHE A 65 4.38 14.28 14.73
N ASP A 66 5.58 14.66 15.17
CA ASP A 66 6.16 15.98 14.83
C ASP A 66 6.26 16.15 13.30
N GLY A 67 6.70 15.11 12.59
CA GLY A 67 6.73 15.10 11.12
C GLY A 67 5.36 15.27 10.49
N ALA A 68 4.33 14.66 11.06
CA ALA A 68 2.95 14.79 10.60
C ALA A 68 2.41 16.22 10.84
N MET A 69 2.70 16.82 11.99
CA MET A 69 2.30 18.21 12.27
C MET A 69 2.97 19.23 11.33
N ARG A 70 4.25 19.05 11.02
CA ARG A 70 4.95 19.87 10.02
C ARG A 70 4.33 19.72 8.62
N ARG A 71 3.85 18.53 8.28
CA ARG A 71 3.17 18.29 7.02
C ARG A 71 1.79 18.93 7.00
N ALA A 72 1.04 18.84 8.11
CA ALA A 72 -0.23 19.53 8.28
C ALA A 72 -0.09 21.05 8.06
N GLU A 73 0.96 21.67 8.62
CA GLU A 73 1.26 23.08 8.45
C GLU A 73 1.57 23.43 6.99
N ALA A 74 2.47 22.69 6.33
CA ALA A 74 2.84 22.95 4.94
C ALA A 74 1.65 22.81 3.97
N VAL A 75 0.77 21.84 4.21
CA VAL A 75 -0.48 21.67 3.44
C VAL A 75 -1.45 22.81 3.73
N ALA A 76 -1.62 23.21 4.99
CA ALA A 76 -2.49 24.34 5.34
C ALA A 76 -2.00 25.67 4.75
N ASP A 77 -0.69 25.90 4.69
CA ASP A 77 -0.13 27.08 4.03
C ASP A 77 -0.43 27.11 2.53
N THR A 78 -0.29 25.98 1.87
CA THR A 78 -0.66 25.80 0.46
C THR A 78 -2.17 26.02 0.27
N ALA A 79 -2.98 25.48 1.15
CA ALA A 79 -4.44 25.65 1.15
C ALA A 79 -4.85 27.12 1.36
N ARG A 80 -4.20 27.85 2.28
CA ARG A 80 -4.42 29.30 2.47
C ARG A 80 -4.07 30.11 1.22
N GLN A 81 -3.03 29.71 0.47
CA GLN A 81 -2.70 30.33 -0.82
C GLN A 81 -3.79 30.11 -1.85
N LEU A 82 -4.30 28.87 -1.97
CA LEU A 82 -5.43 28.57 -2.85
C LEU A 82 -6.67 29.38 -2.49
N LYS A 83 -6.98 29.51 -1.20
CA LYS A 83 -8.10 30.33 -0.70
C LYS A 83 -7.93 31.80 -1.09
N ARG A 84 -6.73 32.37 -0.93
CA ARG A 84 -6.45 33.75 -1.36
C ARG A 84 -6.62 33.97 -2.88
N LEU A 85 -6.44 32.91 -3.67
CA LEU A 85 -6.68 32.92 -5.12
C LEU A 85 -8.14 32.65 -5.48
N GLY A 86 -9.05 32.62 -4.50
CA GLY A 86 -10.48 32.44 -4.69
C GLY A 86 -10.94 30.99 -4.84
N TYR A 87 -10.09 30.00 -4.50
CA TYR A 87 -10.51 28.62 -4.52
C TYR A 87 -11.19 28.23 -3.21
N GLU A 88 -12.43 27.80 -3.31
CA GLU A 88 -13.24 27.26 -2.20
C GLU A 88 -13.71 25.87 -2.61
N PRO A 89 -13.23 24.78 -1.97
CA PRO A 89 -13.70 23.44 -2.28
C PRO A 89 -15.09 23.16 -1.72
N ASP A 90 -15.89 22.35 -2.43
CA ASP A 90 -17.16 21.84 -1.91
C ASP A 90 -16.95 20.63 -0.98
N ILE A 91 -15.82 19.92 -1.15
CA ILE A 91 -15.41 18.78 -0.32
C ILE A 91 -13.90 18.63 -0.33
N VAL A 92 -13.33 18.25 0.82
CA VAL A 92 -11.94 17.82 0.99
C VAL A 92 -11.89 16.32 1.16
N ILE A 93 -11.03 15.64 0.40
CA ILE A 93 -10.84 14.18 0.46
C ILE A 93 -9.34 13.90 0.62
N GLY A 94 -8.94 13.12 1.60
CA GLY A 94 -7.51 12.84 1.77
C GLY A 94 -7.19 11.74 2.76
N HIS A 95 -5.90 11.48 2.93
CA HIS A 95 -5.40 10.43 3.80
C HIS A 95 -4.98 11.01 5.15
N HIS A 96 -5.53 10.48 6.26
CA HIS A 96 -5.21 11.00 7.59
C HIS A 96 -3.84 10.59 8.11
N GLY A 97 -3.36 9.40 7.72
CA GLY A 97 -2.21 8.75 8.36
C GLY A 97 -0.88 9.52 8.36
N TRP A 98 -0.77 10.56 7.53
CA TRP A 98 0.45 11.36 7.39
C TRP A 98 0.32 12.80 7.92
N GLY A 99 -0.87 13.19 8.40
CA GLY A 99 -1.14 14.49 9.01
C GLY A 99 -1.63 15.60 8.08
N GLU A 100 -1.61 15.40 6.74
CA GLU A 100 -1.95 16.45 5.77
C GLU A 100 -3.29 17.15 6.00
N LEU A 101 -4.28 16.41 6.52
CA LEU A 101 -5.64 16.94 6.67
C LEU A 101 -5.86 17.73 7.96
N LEU A 102 -5.00 17.59 8.97
CA LEU A 102 -5.28 18.00 10.35
C LEU A 102 -5.62 19.49 10.50
N ASN A 103 -5.03 20.37 9.69
CA ASN A 103 -5.24 21.82 9.80
C ASN A 103 -6.14 22.39 8.69
N LEU A 104 -6.78 21.55 7.87
CA LEU A 104 -7.59 22.05 6.73
C LEU A 104 -8.95 22.58 7.17
N THR A 105 -9.52 22.10 8.27
CA THR A 105 -10.74 22.62 8.86
C THR A 105 -10.56 24.07 9.34
N ASP A 106 -9.34 24.49 9.70
CA ASP A 106 -9.03 25.87 10.06
C ASP A 106 -8.95 26.80 8.84
N VAL A 107 -8.63 26.22 7.66
CA VAL A 107 -8.58 26.99 6.40
C VAL A 107 -9.98 27.16 5.82
N TRP A 108 -10.77 26.10 5.79
CA TRP A 108 -12.13 26.07 5.27
C TRP A 108 -13.11 25.50 6.31
N PRO A 109 -13.49 26.31 7.33
CA PRO A 109 -14.47 25.89 8.31
C PRO A 109 -15.82 25.53 7.65
N GLY A 110 -16.39 24.42 8.04
CA GLY A 110 -17.67 23.95 7.52
C GLY A 110 -17.63 23.24 6.15
N VAL A 111 -16.48 23.16 5.48
CA VAL A 111 -16.34 22.34 4.29
C VAL A 111 -16.26 20.86 4.71
N PRO A 112 -17.10 19.96 4.14
CA PRO A 112 -17.06 18.54 4.46
C PRO A 112 -15.67 17.94 4.20
N LEU A 113 -15.17 17.16 5.16
CA LEU A 113 -13.90 16.47 5.06
C LEU A 113 -14.12 14.95 5.13
N LEU A 114 -13.73 14.23 4.07
CA LEU A 114 -13.71 12.76 4.01
C LEU A 114 -12.27 12.28 4.18
N GLY A 115 -12.00 11.65 5.32
CA GLY A 115 -10.68 11.15 5.67
C GLY A 115 -10.51 9.67 5.45
N TYR A 116 -9.48 9.26 4.70
CA TYR A 116 -9.09 7.86 4.58
C TYR A 116 -8.37 7.42 5.86
N MET A 117 -9.01 6.54 6.61
CA MET A 117 -8.57 5.96 7.87
C MET A 117 -7.96 4.57 7.58
N GLU A 118 -6.64 4.50 7.41
CA GLU A 118 -5.99 3.28 6.93
C GLU A 118 -5.83 2.24 8.04
N PHE A 119 -5.29 2.63 9.19
CA PHE A 119 -4.93 1.69 10.24
C PHE A 119 -4.72 2.38 11.59
N PHE A 120 -5.26 1.77 12.66
CA PHE A 120 -4.95 2.17 14.04
C PHE A 120 -3.95 1.18 14.62
N TYR A 121 -2.81 1.66 15.10
CA TYR A 121 -1.67 0.83 15.49
C TYR A 121 -1.85 0.20 16.87
N HIS A 122 -1.41 -1.06 16.98
CA HIS A 122 -1.45 -1.83 18.21
C HIS A 122 -0.07 -2.40 18.56
N THR A 123 0.19 -2.61 19.84
CA THR A 123 1.46 -3.20 20.32
C THR A 123 1.42 -4.72 20.40
N HIS A 124 0.23 -5.32 20.30
CA HIS A 124 -0.01 -6.77 20.38
C HIS A 124 -1.20 -7.16 19.48
N ASP A 125 -1.30 -8.44 19.16
CA ASP A 125 -2.42 -9.10 18.48
C ASP A 125 -2.69 -8.65 17.03
N TYR A 126 -1.81 -7.82 16.45
CA TYR A 126 -1.88 -7.36 15.07
C TYR A 126 -0.54 -7.63 14.37
N ASP A 127 -0.01 -6.65 13.65
CA ASP A 127 1.24 -6.75 12.90
C ASP A 127 2.49 -6.83 13.80
N VAL A 128 2.45 -6.11 14.91
CA VAL A 128 3.59 -6.02 15.85
C VAL A 128 3.75 -7.34 16.60
N GLY A 129 4.94 -7.95 16.46
CA GLY A 129 5.26 -9.23 17.09
C GLY A 129 4.52 -10.45 16.51
N PHE A 130 3.86 -10.30 15.38
CA PHE A 130 3.16 -11.38 14.67
C PHE A 130 4.12 -12.52 14.31
N ASP A 131 5.27 -12.20 13.76
CA ASP A 131 6.27 -13.19 13.39
C ASP A 131 7.25 -13.42 14.55
N PRO A 132 7.34 -14.64 15.09
CA PRO A 132 8.24 -14.94 16.20
C PRO A 132 9.73 -14.78 15.85
N GLU A 133 10.10 -14.82 14.57
CA GLU A 133 11.48 -14.61 14.10
C GLU A 133 11.87 -13.12 14.10
N PHE A 134 10.90 -12.22 13.83
CA PHE A 134 11.13 -10.79 13.69
C PHE A 134 10.39 -10.00 14.79
N LYS A 135 10.68 -10.31 16.04
CA LYS A 135 10.01 -9.71 17.19
C LYS A 135 10.34 -8.22 17.32
N SER A 136 9.31 -7.44 17.60
CA SER A 136 9.50 -6.06 18.05
C SER A 136 9.99 -6.05 19.49
N ALA A 137 10.93 -5.16 19.80
CA ALA A 137 11.38 -4.99 21.16
C ALA A 137 10.29 -4.26 21.99
N PRO A 138 10.05 -4.66 23.26
CA PRO A 138 9.12 -3.95 24.14
C PRO A 138 9.43 -2.45 24.27
N GLY A 139 10.70 -2.04 24.12
CA GLY A 139 11.11 -0.64 24.07
C GLY A 139 10.48 0.16 22.91
N ASP A 140 10.03 -0.48 21.84
CA ASP A 140 9.36 0.19 20.71
C ASP A 140 7.88 0.52 20.98
N PHE A 141 7.26 -0.10 21.96
CA PHE A 141 5.82 0.05 22.21
C PHE A 141 5.37 1.50 22.47
N PRO A 142 6.11 2.34 23.22
CA PRO A 142 5.75 3.75 23.36
C PRO A 142 5.67 4.49 22.01
N ARG A 143 6.60 4.22 21.08
CA ARG A 143 6.60 4.81 19.74
C ARG A 143 5.40 4.32 18.93
N ILE A 144 5.07 3.03 18.99
CA ILE A 144 3.93 2.44 18.30
C ILE A 144 2.62 3.09 18.78
N ARG A 145 2.47 3.29 20.09
CA ARG A 145 1.31 4.01 20.64
C ARG A 145 1.27 5.47 20.19
N ALA A 146 2.42 6.13 20.16
CA ALA A 146 2.53 7.53 19.76
C ALA A 146 2.17 7.76 18.28
N LYS A 147 2.32 6.75 17.40
CA LYS A 147 1.84 6.82 16.00
C LYS A 147 0.35 7.12 15.91
N ASN A 148 -0.43 6.67 16.87
CA ASN A 148 -1.87 6.94 16.87
C ASN A 148 -2.23 8.39 17.22
N ALA A 149 -1.30 9.24 17.59
CA ALA A 149 -1.58 10.64 17.87
C ALA A 149 -2.22 11.34 16.65
N VAL A 150 -1.76 11.03 15.44
CA VAL A 150 -2.37 11.54 14.18
C VAL A 150 -3.80 11.01 14.02
N ASN A 151 -4.00 9.70 14.22
CA ASN A 151 -5.33 9.10 14.15
C ASN A 151 -6.29 9.71 15.18
N LEU A 152 -5.83 9.89 16.42
CA LEU A 152 -6.65 10.46 17.50
C LEU A 152 -7.04 11.90 17.20
N GLN A 153 -6.12 12.72 16.66
CA GLN A 153 -6.46 14.08 16.23
C GLN A 153 -7.44 14.07 15.06
N ALA A 154 -7.23 13.19 14.07
CA ALA A 154 -8.14 13.04 12.94
C ALA A 154 -9.58 12.66 13.39
N LEU A 155 -9.70 11.81 14.42
CA LEU A 155 -10.99 11.42 14.99
C LEU A 155 -11.67 12.54 15.78
N GLN A 156 -10.95 13.60 16.18
CA GLN A 156 -11.51 14.78 16.83
C GLN A 156 -11.99 15.84 15.84
N LEU A 157 -11.59 15.76 14.57
CA LEU A 157 -12.11 16.65 13.54
C LEU A 157 -13.56 16.30 13.25
N GLU A 158 -14.38 17.29 12.91
CA GLU A 158 -15.73 17.07 12.38
C GLU A 158 -15.66 16.53 10.94
N ALA A 159 -15.12 15.31 10.82
CA ALA A 159 -14.82 14.65 9.57
C ALA A 159 -15.51 13.29 9.49
N HIS A 160 -15.86 12.89 8.28
CA HIS A 160 -16.28 11.51 8.02
C HIS A 160 -15.09 10.64 7.71
N GLY A 161 -14.98 9.50 8.39
CA GLY A 161 -13.96 8.50 8.12
C GLY A 161 -14.39 7.49 7.04
N GLN A 162 -13.43 7.08 6.20
CA GLN A 162 -13.60 5.96 5.28
C GLN A 162 -12.43 4.99 5.47
N THR A 163 -12.73 3.71 5.53
CA THR A 163 -11.71 2.64 5.57
C THR A 163 -12.06 1.53 4.58
N PRO A 164 -11.09 0.84 3.95
CA PRO A 164 -11.39 -0.07 2.85
C PRO A 164 -11.93 -1.44 3.27
N THR A 165 -11.75 -1.88 4.52
CA THR A 165 -12.14 -3.21 4.97
C THR A 165 -12.76 -3.20 6.36
N ARG A 166 -13.57 -4.23 6.65
CA ARG A 166 -14.14 -4.44 7.98
C ARG A 166 -13.05 -4.72 9.02
N TRP A 167 -12.03 -5.46 8.61
CA TRP A 167 -10.89 -5.72 9.47
C TRP A 167 -10.14 -4.42 9.83
N GLN A 168 -9.88 -3.55 8.86
CA GLN A 168 -9.26 -2.25 9.16
C GLN A 168 -10.14 -1.40 10.08
N LEU A 169 -11.47 -1.40 9.89
CA LEU A 169 -12.39 -0.76 10.82
C LEU A 169 -12.22 -1.32 12.24
N SER A 170 -12.06 -2.63 12.38
CA SER A 170 -11.92 -3.29 13.69
C SER A 170 -10.66 -2.90 14.45
N THR A 171 -9.65 -2.35 13.77
CA THR A 171 -8.44 -1.83 14.43
C THR A 171 -8.69 -0.55 15.21
N TYR A 172 -9.69 0.23 14.83
CA TYR A 172 -10.06 1.48 15.50
C TYR A 172 -10.81 1.23 16.82
N PRO A 173 -10.64 2.13 17.81
CA PRO A 173 -11.42 2.06 19.05
C PRO A 173 -12.91 2.01 18.80
N GLU A 174 -13.66 1.26 19.61
CA GLU A 174 -15.11 1.05 19.44
C GLU A 174 -15.90 2.36 19.34
N TRP A 175 -15.53 3.35 20.17
CA TRP A 175 -16.17 4.65 20.18
C TRP A 175 -15.97 5.44 18.87
N ALA A 176 -14.91 5.16 18.09
CA ALA A 176 -14.62 5.84 16.84
C ALA A 176 -15.29 5.20 15.62
N ARG A 177 -15.57 3.89 15.68
CA ARG A 177 -16.10 3.11 14.54
C ARG A 177 -17.40 3.65 13.93
N PRO A 178 -18.36 4.19 14.70
CA PRO A 178 -19.58 4.76 14.12
C PRO A 178 -19.35 5.93 13.15
N GLY A 179 -18.23 6.66 13.30
CA GLY A 179 -17.84 7.76 12.41
C GLY A 179 -17.04 7.30 11.16
N ILE A 180 -16.79 5.99 11.01
CA ILE A 180 -15.97 5.44 9.92
C ILE A 180 -16.80 4.49 9.06
N THR A 181 -16.98 4.81 7.80
CA THR A 181 -17.69 3.97 6.83
C THR A 181 -16.74 3.01 6.15
N VAL A 182 -17.12 1.73 6.04
CA VAL A 182 -16.39 0.76 5.22
C VAL A 182 -16.76 0.97 3.76
N LEU A 183 -15.80 1.47 2.99
CA LEU A 183 -15.92 1.68 1.54
C LEU A 183 -14.70 1.05 0.87
N PRO A 184 -14.86 -0.14 0.26
CA PRO A 184 -13.74 -0.85 -0.37
C PRO A 184 -13.12 -0.07 -1.52
N GLU A 185 -11.80 -0.15 -1.63
CA GLU A 185 -11.08 0.28 -2.83
C GLU A 185 -11.39 -0.69 -3.98
N GLY A 186 -11.58 -0.14 -5.17
CA GLY A 186 -11.81 -0.90 -6.38
C GLY A 186 -10.53 -1.32 -7.10
N VAL A 187 -10.72 -2.12 -8.16
CA VAL A 187 -9.74 -2.35 -9.22
C VAL A 187 -10.39 -2.04 -10.56
N ASN A 188 -9.59 -1.64 -11.55
CA ASN A 188 -10.10 -1.43 -12.89
C ASN A 188 -10.29 -2.78 -13.61
N LEU A 189 -11.52 -3.27 -13.67
CA LEU A 189 -11.86 -4.56 -14.29
C LEU A 189 -11.73 -4.56 -15.82
N ASP A 190 -11.64 -3.41 -16.47
CA ASP A 190 -11.36 -3.33 -17.92
C ASP A 190 -9.93 -3.74 -18.23
N VAL A 191 -9.04 -3.54 -17.25
CA VAL A 191 -7.60 -3.82 -17.34
C VAL A 191 -7.27 -5.11 -16.56
N CYS A 192 -7.68 -5.18 -15.29
CA CYS A 192 -7.46 -6.35 -14.41
C CYS A 192 -8.50 -7.43 -14.69
N LYS A 193 -8.27 -8.20 -15.75
CA LYS A 193 -9.13 -9.32 -16.15
C LYS A 193 -8.32 -10.49 -16.66
N PRO A 194 -8.87 -11.71 -16.65
CA PRO A 194 -8.20 -12.88 -17.19
C PRO A 194 -7.82 -12.69 -18.66
N ASN A 195 -6.62 -13.18 -19.02
CA ASN A 195 -6.16 -13.22 -20.42
C ASN A 195 -5.68 -14.63 -20.80
N PRO A 196 -6.59 -15.52 -21.23
CA PRO A 196 -6.24 -16.91 -21.56
C PRO A 196 -5.22 -17.03 -22.69
N ALA A 197 -5.10 -16.02 -23.57
CA ALA A 197 -4.13 -16.05 -24.67
C ALA A 197 -2.68 -16.00 -24.15
N LEU A 198 -2.41 -15.36 -23.01
CA LEU A 198 -1.08 -15.31 -22.41
C LEU A 198 -0.62 -16.66 -21.88
N ARG A 199 -1.53 -17.54 -21.49
CA ARG A 199 -1.19 -18.92 -21.04
C ARG A 199 -0.69 -19.80 -22.17
N ARG A 200 -0.97 -19.46 -23.42
CA ARG A 200 -0.61 -20.21 -24.63
C ARG A 200 0.61 -19.65 -25.35
N LYS A 201 1.11 -18.51 -24.92
CA LYS A 201 2.22 -17.78 -25.57
C LYS A 201 3.38 -17.62 -24.56
N PRO A 202 4.63 -17.56 -25.04
CA PRO A 202 5.74 -17.22 -24.16
C PRO A 202 5.59 -15.78 -23.66
N VAL A 203 5.92 -15.56 -22.38
CA VAL A 203 5.97 -14.23 -21.77
C VAL A 203 7.42 -13.92 -21.45
N ARG A 204 7.91 -12.75 -21.89
CA ARG A 204 9.28 -12.29 -21.64
C ARG A 204 9.31 -11.17 -20.62
N ILE A 205 10.33 -11.25 -19.76
CA ILE A 205 10.70 -10.21 -18.79
C ILE A 205 12.20 -9.99 -18.92
N GLY A 206 12.60 -8.92 -19.59
CA GLY A 206 13.99 -8.77 -20.02
C GLY A 206 14.40 -9.93 -20.92
N GLU A 207 15.50 -10.56 -20.57
CA GLU A 207 16.01 -11.73 -21.30
C GLU A 207 15.35 -13.07 -20.86
N TRP A 208 14.58 -13.05 -19.79
CA TRP A 208 13.98 -14.25 -19.22
C TRP A 208 12.66 -14.59 -19.92
N GLU A 209 12.51 -15.83 -20.33
CA GLU A 209 11.30 -16.31 -21.01
C GLU A 209 10.58 -17.38 -20.20
N ILE A 210 9.26 -17.22 -20.07
CA ILE A 210 8.34 -18.17 -19.46
C ILE A 210 7.60 -18.84 -20.63
N GLY A 211 7.87 -20.09 -20.88
CA GLY A 211 7.25 -20.84 -21.96
C GLY A 211 5.79 -21.21 -21.67
N PRO A 212 5.02 -21.63 -22.69
CA PRO A 212 3.61 -22.01 -22.51
C PRO A 212 3.42 -23.31 -21.69
N LYS A 213 4.45 -24.13 -21.56
CA LYS A 213 4.44 -25.36 -20.76
C LYS A 213 4.89 -25.14 -19.31
N ASP A 214 5.53 -24.01 -19.04
CA ASP A 214 5.98 -23.68 -17.68
C ASP A 214 4.79 -23.39 -16.77
N LYS A 215 4.90 -23.78 -15.50
CA LYS A 215 4.01 -23.42 -14.41
C LYS A 215 4.59 -22.23 -13.69
N LEU A 216 3.93 -21.07 -13.82
CA LEU A 216 4.40 -19.83 -13.23
C LEU A 216 3.81 -19.64 -11.84
N VAL A 217 4.69 -19.53 -10.85
CA VAL A 217 4.36 -19.04 -9.51
C VAL A 217 4.83 -17.60 -9.40
N THR A 218 3.93 -16.70 -9.04
CA THR A 218 4.26 -15.29 -8.84
C THR A 218 4.13 -14.89 -7.37
N TYR A 219 4.98 -13.99 -6.96
CA TYR A 219 4.92 -13.27 -5.70
C TYR A 219 5.17 -11.80 -5.97
N VAL A 220 4.37 -10.90 -5.37
CA VAL A 220 4.50 -9.45 -5.57
C VAL A 220 4.42 -8.71 -4.25
N ALA A 221 5.42 -7.90 -3.97
CA ALA A 221 5.44 -6.96 -2.86
C ALA A 221 6.11 -5.64 -3.29
N ARG A 222 5.95 -4.57 -2.51
CA ARG A 222 6.68 -3.33 -2.77
C ARG A 222 8.18 -3.53 -2.58
N ASP A 223 8.54 -4.18 -1.47
CA ASP A 223 9.90 -4.59 -1.14
C ASP A 223 9.88 -6.03 -0.60
N LEU A 224 10.97 -6.78 -0.84
CA LEU A 224 11.09 -8.20 -0.47
C LEU A 224 11.57 -8.33 0.98
N GLU A 225 10.65 -8.11 1.91
CA GLU A 225 10.89 -8.01 3.35
C GLU A 225 10.01 -9.00 4.16
N PRO A 226 10.34 -9.29 5.43
CA PRO A 226 9.59 -10.22 6.27
C PRO A 226 8.12 -9.87 6.41
N TYR A 227 7.79 -8.58 6.52
CA TYR A 227 6.44 -8.09 6.72
C TYR A 227 5.44 -8.53 5.64
N ARG A 228 5.94 -8.78 4.43
CA ARG A 228 5.18 -9.34 3.31
C ARG A 228 5.49 -10.82 3.06
N GLY A 229 6.13 -11.51 4.03
CA GLY A 229 6.39 -12.95 3.97
C GLY A 229 7.43 -13.38 2.94
N ALA A 230 8.33 -12.46 2.50
CA ALA A 230 9.36 -12.79 1.52
C ALA A 230 10.28 -13.93 1.97
N HIS A 231 10.61 -14.00 3.27
CA HIS A 231 11.40 -15.09 3.86
C HIS A 231 10.71 -16.43 3.71
N VAL A 232 9.40 -16.51 3.96
CA VAL A 232 8.61 -17.74 3.81
C VAL A 232 8.61 -18.18 2.35
N MET A 233 8.37 -17.24 1.41
CA MET A 233 8.36 -17.53 -0.01
C MET A 233 9.74 -18.00 -0.52
N ILE A 234 10.82 -17.32 -0.11
CA ILE A 234 12.19 -17.70 -0.51
C ILE A 234 12.56 -19.09 0.04
N ARG A 235 12.27 -19.36 1.30
CA ARG A 235 12.51 -20.66 1.94
C ARG A 235 11.69 -21.78 1.32
N ALA A 236 10.56 -21.46 0.68
CA ALA A 236 9.76 -22.44 -0.05
C ALA A 236 10.32 -22.80 -1.45
N LEU A 237 11.23 -21.98 -2.02
CA LEU A 237 11.77 -22.18 -3.37
C LEU A 237 12.35 -23.58 -3.61
N PRO A 238 13.19 -24.18 -2.72
CA PRO A 238 13.72 -25.51 -2.93
C PRO A 238 12.62 -26.57 -3.09
N HIS A 239 11.48 -26.40 -2.40
CA HIS A 239 10.36 -27.33 -2.49
C HIS A 239 9.58 -27.15 -3.80
N LEU A 240 9.32 -25.91 -4.21
CA LEU A 240 8.63 -25.58 -5.46
C LEU A 240 9.42 -26.07 -6.68
N LEU A 241 10.75 -25.88 -6.66
CA LEU A 241 11.64 -26.22 -7.77
C LEU A 241 11.98 -27.71 -7.88
N LYS A 242 11.49 -28.59 -6.98
CA LYS A 242 11.50 -30.06 -7.21
C LYS A 242 10.76 -30.40 -8.49
N ARG A 243 9.74 -29.65 -8.85
CA ARG A 243 9.07 -29.76 -10.15
C ARG A 243 9.88 -29.01 -11.20
N ARG A 244 10.25 -29.70 -12.27
CA ARG A 244 11.08 -29.15 -13.35
C ARG A 244 10.36 -28.13 -14.23
N ASP A 245 9.03 -28.19 -14.29
CA ASP A 245 8.16 -27.31 -15.05
C ASP A 245 7.81 -25.99 -14.31
N VAL A 246 8.22 -25.85 -13.05
CA VAL A 246 7.93 -24.63 -12.25
C VAL A 246 9.00 -23.56 -12.46
N ARG A 247 8.52 -22.36 -12.71
CA ARG A 247 9.28 -21.10 -12.68
C ARG A 247 8.68 -20.15 -11.66
N VAL A 248 9.51 -19.38 -11.00
CA VAL A 248 9.09 -18.44 -9.96
C VAL A 248 9.52 -17.02 -10.32
N VAL A 249 8.60 -16.06 -10.20
CA VAL A 249 8.90 -14.64 -10.36
C VAL A 249 8.50 -13.92 -9.08
N MET A 250 9.48 -13.29 -8.44
CA MET A 250 9.29 -12.49 -7.23
C MET A 250 9.53 -11.01 -7.54
N VAL A 251 8.45 -10.25 -7.74
CA VAL A 251 8.49 -8.81 -8.02
C VAL A 251 8.56 -8.05 -6.71
N GLY A 252 9.51 -7.14 -6.60
CA GLY A 252 9.67 -6.26 -5.44
C GLY A 252 11.07 -5.67 -5.38
N GLY A 253 11.20 -4.53 -4.68
CA GLY A 253 12.49 -3.89 -4.44
C GLY A 253 13.29 -4.56 -3.32
N ASP A 254 14.51 -4.12 -3.15
CA ASP A 254 15.41 -4.52 -2.05
C ASP A 254 15.40 -3.52 -0.88
N GLY A 255 14.45 -2.58 -0.89
CA GLY A 255 14.24 -1.63 0.20
C GLY A 255 13.46 -2.22 1.37
N VAL A 256 12.98 -1.33 2.24
CA VAL A 256 12.10 -1.64 3.36
C VAL A 256 10.93 -0.66 3.34
N SER A 257 9.73 -1.20 3.33
CA SER A 257 8.49 -0.43 3.41
C SER A 257 7.92 -0.43 4.83
N TYR A 258 8.15 -1.52 5.58
CA TYR A 258 7.64 -1.74 6.93
C TYR A 258 8.72 -2.43 7.79
N GLY A 259 9.05 -1.89 8.94
CA GLY A 259 10.07 -2.44 9.80
C GLY A 259 11.47 -1.85 9.59
N ALA A 260 12.52 -2.61 9.86
CA ALA A 260 13.92 -2.19 9.76
C ALA A 260 14.67 -2.98 8.69
N ALA A 261 15.66 -2.34 8.07
CA ALA A 261 16.57 -3.02 7.16
C ALA A 261 17.57 -3.89 7.94
N PRO A 262 18.02 -5.03 7.39
CA PRO A 262 19.12 -5.77 7.96
C PRO A 262 20.43 -4.98 7.76
N GLU A 263 21.35 -5.13 8.72
CA GLU A 263 22.62 -4.41 8.70
C GLU A 263 23.50 -4.87 7.52
N GLY A 264 24.00 -3.91 6.74
CA GLY A 264 24.99 -4.15 5.66
C GLY A 264 24.52 -5.00 4.47
N THR A 265 23.22 -5.37 4.40
CA THR A 265 22.69 -6.23 3.34
C THR A 265 21.22 -5.90 3.03
N THR A 266 20.56 -6.74 2.23
CA THR A 266 19.11 -6.66 1.98
C THR A 266 18.43 -7.94 2.45
N TRP A 267 17.17 -7.85 2.82
CA TRP A 267 16.40 -9.04 3.22
C TRP A 267 16.46 -10.15 2.17
N ARG A 268 16.27 -9.82 0.91
CA ARG A 268 16.37 -10.80 -0.19
C ARG A 268 17.72 -11.51 -0.21
N LYS A 269 18.83 -10.78 -0.13
CA LYS A 269 20.17 -11.38 -0.14
C LYS A 269 20.39 -12.29 1.05
N MET A 270 19.92 -11.88 2.23
CA MET A 270 20.03 -12.66 3.45
C MET A 270 19.26 -13.99 3.32
N PHE A 271 17.99 -13.96 2.93
CA PHE A 271 17.20 -15.17 2.79
C PHE A 271 17.67 -16.09 1.64
N MET A 272 18.17 -15.52 0.56
CA MET A 272 18.77 -16.32 -0.52
C MET A 272 20.05 -17.04 -0.07
N ALA A 273 20.86 -16.42 0.78
CA ALA A 273 22.06 -17.03 1.34
C ALA A 273 21.73 -18.23 2.25
N GLU A 274 20.59 -18.22 2.93
CA GLU A 274 20.12 -19.37 3.75
C GLU A 274 19.90 -20.64 2.92
N LEU A 275 19.61 -20.52 1.62
CA LEU A 275 19.41 -21.67 0.73
C LEU A 275 20.70 -22.40 0.39
N GLY A 276 21.85 -21.79 0.67
CA GLY A 276 23.17 -22.37 0.45
C GLY A 276 23.68 -22.27 -1.00
N ALA A 277 24.97 -22.49 -1.17
CA ALA A 277 25.65 -22.34 -2.47
C ALA A 277 25.21 -23.38 -3.54
N GLY A 278 24.59 -24.48 -3.13
CA GLY A 278 24.08 -25.52 -4.05
C GLY A 278 22.67 -25.26 -4.59
N PHE A 279 22.02 -24.16 -4.19
CA PHE A 279 20.68 -23.84 -4.68
C PHE A 279 20.74 -23.32 -6.13
N ASP A 280 20.05 -24.01 -7.03
CA ASP A 280 19.90 -23.57 -8.43
C ASP A 280 18.81 -22.51 -8.56
N ALA A 281 19.22 -21.25 -8.66
CA ALA A 281 18.33 -20.11 -8.86
C ALA A 281 17.96 -19.85 -10.33
N SER A 282 18.40 -20.66 -11.30
CA SER A 282 18.17 -20.40 -12.74
C SER A 282 16.69 -20.32 -13.14
N ARG A 283 15.80 -20.88 -12.32
CA ARG A 283 14.35 -20.85 -12.51
C ARG A 283 13.62 -19.88 -11.58
N VAL A 284 14.36 -18.99 -10.91
CA VAL A 284 13.82 -17.93 -10.07
C VAL A 284 14.26 -16.58 -10.61
N LEU A 285 13.30 -15.71 -10.90
CA LEU A 285 13.57 -14.35 -11.36
C LEU A 285 13.20 -13.33 -10.28
N PHE A 286 14.13 -12.43 -9.99
CA PHE A 286 13.92 -11.24 -9.16
C PHE A 286 14.08 -9.99 -10.05
N PRO A 287 13.03 -9.55 -10.77
CA PRO A 287 13.14 -8.44 -11.71
C PRO A 287 13.24 -7.07 -11.03
N GLY A 288 13.17 -7.01 -9.70
CA GLY A 288 13.00 -5.77 -8.99
C GLY A 288 11.58 -5.22 -9.15
N ARG A 289 11.46 -3.89 -9.20
CA ARG A 289 10.19 -3.21 -9.52
C ARG A 289 10.01 -3.19 -11.03
N VAL A 290 8.83 -3.55 -11.48
CA VAL A 290 8.47 -3.57 -12.91
C VAL A 290 7.38 -2.52 -13.20
N ASP A 291 7.23 -2.13 -14.46
CA ASP A 291 6.11 -1.29 -14.89
C ASP A 291 4.77 -2.03 -14.76
N TYR A 292 3.67 -1.25 -14.72
CA TYR A 292 2.35 -1.80 -14.46
C TYR A 292 1.89 -2.80 -15.54
N ASN A 293 2.25 -2.59 -16.81
CA ASN A 293 1.85 -3.49 -17.89
C ASN A 293 2.56 -4.84 -17.76
N THR A 294 3.85 -4.84 -17.44
CA THR A 294 4.64 -6.05 -17.16
C THR A 294 4.08 -6.79 -15.92
N TYR A 295 3.80 -6.06 -14.85
CA TYR A 295 3.18 -6.61 -13.65
C TYR A 295 1.83 -7.28 -13.96
N LEU A 296 0.93 -6.59 -14.69
CA LEU A 296 -0.38 -7.12 -15.02
C LEU A 296 -0.28 -8.38 -15.90
N ARG A 297 0.62 -8.38 -16.89
CA ARG A 297 0.88 -9.55 -17.73
C ARG A 297 1.40 -10.74 -16.93
N LEU A 298 2.21 -10.50 -15.91
CA LEU A 298 2.66 -11.54 -14.99
C LEU A 298 1.51 -12.16 -14.22
N LEU A 299 0.62 -11.36 -13.64
CA LEU A 299 -0.58 -11.87 -12.97
C LEU A 299 -1.48 -12.65 -13.94
N GLN A 300 -1.75 -12.11 -15.13
CA GLN A 300 -2.57 -12.78 -16.15
C GLN A 300 -1.96 -14.09 -16.65
N ARG A 301 -0.63 -14.25 -16.59
CA ARG A 301 0.08 -15.49 -16.94
C ARG A 301 0.23 -16.45 -15.77
N SER A 302 0.13 -15.95 -14.55
CA SER A 302 0.38 -16.73 -13.34
C SER A 302 -0.56 -17.93 -13.23
N ASP A 303 0.00 -19.09 -12.92
CA ASP A 303 -0.78 -20.27 -12.55
C ASP A 303 -1.15 -20.23 -11.07
N VAL A 304 -0.25 -19.70 -10.22
CA VAL A 304 -0.45 -19.51 -8.78
C VAL A 304 0.18 -18.19 -8.36
N HIS A 305 -0.60 -17.35 -7.67
CA HIS A 305 -0.10 -16.14 -7.04
C HIS A 305 0.00 -16.32 -5.53
N VAL A 306 1.20 -16.14 -4.99
CA VAL A 306 1.45 -16.22 -3.54
C VAL A 306 1.38 -14.81 -2.96
N TYR A 307 0.45 -14.59 -2.04
CA TYR A 307 0.23 -13.32 -1.34
C TYR A 307 0.36 -13.53 0.16
N LEU A 308 1.50 -13.14 0.71
CA LEU A 308 1.78 -13.26 2.14
C LEU A 308 1.85 -11.87 2.78
N THR A 309 1.33 -11.75 4.00
CA THR A 309 1.40 -10.52 4.79
C THR A 309 1.17 -10.81 6.27
N TYR A 310 1.75 -9.99 7.13
CA TYR A 310 1.32 -9.89 8.53
C TYR A 310 -0.12 -9.35 8.60
N PRO A 311 -0.79 -9.42 9.75
CA PRO A 311 -2.10 -8.79 9.96
C PRO A 311 -2.01 -7.27 9.83
N PHE A 312 -2.00 -6.80 8.60
CA PHE A 312 -1.89 -5.40 8.19
C PHE A 312 -2.74 -5.14 6.94
N VAL A 313 -2.66 -3.96 6.38
CA VAL A 313 -3.43 -3.55 5.20
C VAL A 313 -3.19 -4.49 4.02
N ALA A 314 -4.25 -5.05 3.46
CA ALA A 314 -4.19 -5.83 2.22
C ALA A 314 -3.86 -4.91 1.05
N SER A 315 -2.84 -5.28 0.25
CA SER A 315 -2.43 -4.47 -0.89
C SER A 315 -3.39 -4.63 -2.08
N TRP A 316 -3.34 -3.66 -2.99
CA TRP A 316 -4.08 -3.73 -4.26
C TRP A 316 -3.72 -4.97 -5.08
N SER A 317 -2.47 -5.45 -4.99
CA SER A 317 -2.01 -6.63 -5.71
C SER A 317 -2.83 -7.89 -5.42
N LEU A 318 -3.38 -8.03 -4.20
CA LEU A 318 -4.27 -9.15 -3.89
C LEU A 318 -5.56 -9.07 -4.71
N ARG A 319 -6.19 -7.89 -4.76
CA ARG A 319 -7.44 -7.67 -5.51
C ARG A 319 -7.21 -7.81 -7.01
N GLU A 320 -6.10 -7.29 -7.52
CA GLU A 320 -5.71 -7.40 -8.93
C GLU A 320 -5.40 -8.85 -9.32
N ALA A 321 -4.74 -9.61 -8.44
CA ALA A 321 -4.51 -11.05 -8.66
C ALA A 321 -5.83 -11.84 -8.73
N LEU A 322 -6.77 -11.57 -7.83
CA LEU A 322 -8.09 -12.18 -7.85
C LEU A 322 -8.87 -11.79 -9.13
N ALA A 323 -8.85 -10.50 -9.50
CA ALA A 323 -9.54 -9.99 -10.69
C ALA A 323 -8.95 -10.55 -12.00
N THR A 324 -7.64 -10.83 -12.06
CA THR A 324 -6.98 -11.45 -13.22
C THR A 324 -7.17 -12.97 -13.28
N GLY A 325 -7.85 -13.56 -12.29
CA GLY A 325 -8.17 -14.99 -12.26
C GLY A 325 -6.99 -15.87 -11.83
N CYS A 326 -6.06 -15.34 -11.04
CA CYS A 326 -5.02 -16.14 -10.41
C CYS A 326 -5.62 -17.09 -9.37
N ALA A 327 -5.12 -18.32 -9.28
CA ALA A 327 -5.27 -19.12 -8.07
C ALA A 327 -4.38 -18.49 -6.98
N VAL A 328 -4.98 -17.97 -5.91
CA VAL A 328 -4.26 -17.26 -4.86
C VAL A 328 -3.96 -18.20 -3.70
N ILE A 329 -2.71 -18.20 -3.23
CA ILE A 329 -2.32 -18.76 -1.93
C ILE A 329 -2.04 -17.56 -1.02
N GLY A 330 -2.90 -17.33 -0.02
CA GLY A 330 -2.80 -16.21 0.91
C GLY A 330 -2.36 -16.63 2.30
N SER A 331 -1.83 -15.68 3.07
CA SER A 331 -1.69 -15.86 4.52
C SER A 331 -3.05 -16.06 5.16
N ASP A 332 -3.14 -16.97 6.11
CA ASP A 332 -4.32 -17.10 6.99
C ASP A 332 -4.29 -16.00 8.05
N THR A 333 -4.47 -14.77 7.60
CA THR A 333 -4.54 -13.57 8.42
C THR A 333 -5.86 -12.86 8.18
N PRO A 334 -6.45 -12.19 9.18
CA PRO A 334 -7.77 -11.57 9.06
C PRO A 334 -7.95 -10.65 7.85
N PRO A 335 -6.98 -9.77 7.49
CA PRO A 335 -7.12 -8.90 6.31
C PRO A 335 -7.15 -9.67 4.99
N VAL A 336 -6.53 -10.84 4.90
CA VAL A 336 -6.54 -11.69 3.70
C VAL A 336 -7.82 -12.51 3.64
N ALA A 337 -8.26 -13.07 4.77
CA ALA A 337 -9.47 -13.87 4.89
C ALA A 337 -10.75 -13.08 4.51
N GLU A 338 -10.71 -11.75 4.54
CA GLU A 338 -11.82 -10.91 4.07
C GLU A 338 -12.00 -10.98 2.54
N PHE A 339 -10.96 -11.34 1.80
CA PHE A 339 -10.97 -11.45 0.32
C PHE A 339 -10.86 -12.90 -0.18
N VAL A 340 -10.17 -13.74 0.57
CA VAL A 340 -9.84 -15.11 0.15
C VAL A 340 -10.54 -16.11 1.07
N SER A 341 -11.41 -16.92 0.47
CA SER A 341 -12.06 -18.03 1.15
C SER A 341 -11.41 -19.34 0.73
N HIS A 342 -10.86 -20.08 1.70
CA HIS A 342 -10.15 -21.35 1.46
C HIS A 342 -10.98 -22.34 0.64
N GLY A 343 -10.37 -22.92 -0.40
CA GLY A 343 -10.98 -23.90 -1.29
C GLY A 343 -12.06 -23.34 -2.23
N ARG A 344 -12.35 -22.03 -2.20
CA ARG A 344 -13.35 -21.38 -3.06
C ARG A 344 -12.72 -20.44 -4.07
N ASN A 345 -11.90 -19.50 -3.63
CA ASN A 345 -11.20 -18.54 -4.49
C ASN A 345 -9.72 -18.37 -4.12
N GLY A 346 -9.23 -19.22 -3.23
CA GLY A 346 -7.83 -19.32 -2.82
C GLY A 346 -7.58 -20.47 -1.86
#